data_94e4ad739f1f4fc5f8dae2f2c4b49d60
#
_entry.id   94e4ad739f1f4fc5f8dae2f2c4b49d60
#
_cell.length_a   1.000
_cell.length_b   1.000
_cell.length_c   1.000
_cell.angle_alpha   90.00
_cell.angle_beta   90.00
_cell.angle_gamma   90.00
#
_symmetry.space_group_name_H-M   'P 1'
#
loop_
_entity.id
_entity.type
_entity.pdbx_description
1 polymer ?
#
loop_
_entity_poly.entity_id
_entity_poly.type
_entity_poly.pdbx_seq_one_letter_code
_entity_poly.pdbx_strand_id
1 'polypeptide(L)'
;MTYRERMERRAEKRAEWAEKREAKSASRFNGARQILEHIPPGQPILVGHHSEKRHRRDLEKVDNHMRAGIEHANMAGHHRAAASTILHNLDRAIYDDDPDAVEQLEARIEALEAKRERIKAYNKSARKGAPDLSLLDEGEREEV
;
A
#
# COMPACT_ATOMS: atom_id res chain seq x y z
N MET A 1 -4.73 -27.46 -0.37
CA MET A 1 -4.39 -26.02 -0.21
C MET A 1 -5.64 -25.23 -0.52
N THR A 2 -6.20 -24.58 0.47
CA THR A 2 -7.40 -23.77 0.40
C THR A 2 -7.13 -22.47 -0.37
N TYR A 3 -8.19 -21.72 -0.70
CA TYR A 3 -8.02 -20.40 -1.32
C TYR A 3 -7.32 -19.44 -0.36
N ARG A 4 -7.68 -19.45 0.93
CA ARG A 4 -7.06 -18.65 2.01
C ARG A 4 -5.55 -18.91 2.05
N GLU A 5 -5.12 -20.16 2.19
CA GLU A 5 -3.69 -20.53 2.23
C GLU A 5 -2.91 -20.07 1.00
N ARG A 6 -3.52 -20.13 -0.19
CA ARG A 6 -2.89 -19.62 -1.43
C ARG A 6 -2.67 -18.11 -1.40
N MET A 7 -3.65 -17.38 -0.88
CA MET A 7 -3.57 -15.91 -0.82
C MET A 7 -2.61 -15.46 0.27
N GLU A 8 -2.58 -16.12 1.42
CA GLU A 8 -1.60 -15.88 2.48
C GLU A 8 -0.17 -16.08 1.96
N ARG A 9 0.10 -17.20 1.31
CA ARG A 9 1.40 -17.45 0.68
C ARG A 9 1.75 -16.40 -0.39
N ARG A 10 0.75 -15.89 -1.11
CA ARG A 10 0.97 -14.80 -2.08
C ARG A 10 1.33 -13.50 -1.39
N ALA A 11 0.70 -13.17 -0.26
CA ALA A 11 1.03 -12.01 0.55
C ALA A 11 2.45 -12.11 1.13
N GLU A 12 2.82 -13.27 1.69
CA GLU A 12 4.17 -13.55 2.18
C GLU A 12 5.23 -13.34 1.09
N LYS A 13 5.03 -13.90 -0.11
CA LYS A 13 5.94 -13.68 -1.24
C LYS A 13 6.06 -12.21 -1.63
N ARG A 14 4.96 -11.45 -1.56
CA ARG A 14 5.00 -10.01 -1.81
C ARG A 14 5.81 -9.27 -0.75
N ALA A 15 5.67 -9.64 0.53
CA ALA A 15 6.47 -9.09 1.62
C ALA A 15 7.97 -9.39 1.43
N GLU A 16 8.33 -10.64 1.11
CA GLU A 16 9.73 -10.99 0.80
C GLU A 16 10.30 -10.18 -0.37
N TRP A 17 9.51 -9.95 -1.41
CA TRP A 17 9.96 -9.12 -2.55
C TRP A 17 10.14 -7.66 -2.15
N ALA A 18 9.30 -7.14 -1.26
CA ALA A 18 9.47 -5.81 -0.71
C ALA A 18 10.81 -5.68 0.04
N GLU A 19 11.12 -6.61 0.92
CA GLU A 19 12.39 -6.64 1.68
C GLU A 19 13.61 -6.72 0.74
N LYS A 20 13.56 -7.61 -0.26
CA LYS A 20 14.65 -7.74 -1.25
C LYS A 20 14.86 -6.45 -2.05
N ARG A 21 13.79 -5.75 -2.39
CA ARG A 21 13.87 -4.45 -3.08
C ARG A 21 14.39 -3.34 -2.17
N GLU A 22 13.99 -3.34 -0.91
CA GLU A 22 14.47 -2.39 0.09
C GLU A 22 15.99 -2.55 0.34
N ALA A 23 16.46 -3.78 0.47
CA ALA A 23 17.90 -4.07 0.59
C ALA A 23 18.68 -3.60 -0.65
N LYS A 24 18.13 -3.77 -1.87
CA LYS A 24 18.74 -3.24 -3.09
C LYS A 24 18.76 -1.71 -3.12
N SER A 25 17.67 -1.07 -2.68
CA SER A 25 17.60 0.40 -2.55
C SER A 25 18.70 0.92 -1.61
N ALA A 26 18.80 0.34 -0.41
CA ALA A 26 19.83 0.69 0.56
C ALA A 26 21.25 0.51 0.00
N SER A 27 21.51 -0.60 -0.70
CA SER A 27 22.79 -0.86 -1.36
C SER A 27 23.13 0.21 -2.41
N ARG A 28 22.14 0.64 -3.20
CA ARG A 28 22.33 1.71 -4.20
C ARG A 28 22.63 3.06 -3.55
N PHE A 29 21.90 3.46 -2.53
CA PHE A 29 22.18 4.70 -1.81
C PHE A 29 23.55 4.67 -1.11
N ASN A 30 23.95 3.54 -0.55
CA ASN A 30 25.28 3.38 0.01
C ASN A 30 26.39 3.51 -1.06
N GLY A 31 26.18 2.94 -2.26
CA GLY A 31 27.10 3.12 -3.38
C GLY A 31 27.26 4.58 -3.81
N ALA A 32 26.16 5.34 -3.85
CA ALA A 32 26.20 6.78 -4.10
C ALA A 32 26.99 7.53 -3.02
N ARG A 33 26.72 7.20 -1.75
CA ARG A 33 27.41 7.82 -0.59
C ARG A 33 28.91 7.58 -0.64
N GLN A 34 29.35 6.35 -0.90
CA GLN A 34 30.78 6.02 -1.00
C GLN A 34 31.51 6.84 -2.08
N ILE A 35 30.87 7.12 -3.22
CA ILE A 35 31.44 7.98 -4.25
C ILE A 35 31.52 9.43 -3.76
N LEU A 36 30.44 9.93 -3.13
CA LEU A 36 30.35 11.29 -2.62
C LEU A 36 31.35 11.59 -1.47
N GLU A 37 31.71 10.59 -0.68
CA GLU A 37 32.75 10.74 0.36
C GLU A 37 34.12 11.23 -0.20
N HIS A 38 34.38 10.98 -1.47
CA HIS A 38 35.58 11.40 -2.16
C HIS A 38 35.42 12.71 -2.94
N ILE A 39 34.25 13.32 -2.92
CA ILE A 39 33.94 14.57 -3.62
C ILE A 39 33.50 15.59 -2.57
N PRO A 40 34.29 16.63 -2.27
CA PRO A 40 33.90 17.66 -1.33
C PRO A 40 32.57 18.31 -1.72
N PRO A 41 31.68 18.58 -0.75
CA PRO A 41 30.40 19.25 -1.03
C PRO A 41 30.64 20.60 -1.72
N GLY A 42 29.92 20.82 -2.83
CA GLY A 42 30.02 22.07 -3.58
C GLY A 42 31.24 22.21 -4.48
N GLN A 43 32.07 21.16 -4.61
CA GLN A 43 33.21 21.19 -5.50
C GLN A 43 32.79 21.37 -6.96
N PRO A 44 33.18 22.46 -7.64
CA PRO A 44 32.84 22.67 -9.04
C PRO A 44 33.63 21.74 -9.96
N ILE A 45 33.08 21.42 -11.13
CA ILE A 45 33.83 20.73 -12.17
C ILE A 45 34.80 21.71 -12.78
N LEU A 46 36.09 21.41 -12.66
CA LEU A 46 37.16 22.23 -13.25
C LEU A 46 37.28 21.92 -14.74
N VAL A 47 36.67 22.74 -15.57
CA VAL A 47 36.64 22.58 -17.04
C VAL A 47 38.09 22.71 -17.60
N GLY A 48 38.45 21.76 -18.45
CA GLY A 48 39.81 21.70 -19.03
C GLY A 48 40.88 21.08 -18.13
N HIS A 49 40.58 20.81 -16.87
CA HIS A 49 41.52 20.15 -15.94
C HIS A 49 41.55 18.63 -16.20
N HIS A 50 42.73 18.01 -15.95
CA HIS A 50 42.90 16.57 -16.17
C HIS A 50 41.89 15.69 -15.38
N SER A 51 41.35 16.15 -14.25
CA SER A 51 40.37 15.45 -13.42
C SER A 51 38.92 15.61 -13.92
N GLU A 52 38.65 16.49 -14.88
CA GLU A 52 37.26 16.77 -15.30
C GLU A 52 36.49 15.51 -15.73
N LYS A 53 37.13 14.69 -16.60
CA LYS A 53 36.48 13.47 -17.10
C LYS A 53 36.13 12.47 -16.00
N ARG A 54 37.00 12.36 -14.98
CA ARG A 54 36.78 11.49 -13.82
C ARG A 54 35.66 12.03 -12.96
N HIS A 55 35.67 13.32 -12.64
CA HIS A 55 34.66 13.96 -11.81
C HIS A 55 33.25 13.85 -12.44
N ARG A 56 33.11 14.14 -13.75
CA ARG A 56 31.84 13.98 -14.47
C ARG A 56 31.34 12.53 -14.43
N ARG A 57 32.22 11.55 -14.64
CA ARG A 57 31.84 10.11 -14.55
C ARG A 57 31.42 9.71 -13.16
N ASP A 58 32.03 10.23 -12.13
CA ASP A 58 31.69 9.89 -10.76
C ASP A 58 30.34 10.51 -10.36
N LEU A 59 30.04 11.73 -10.79
CA LEU A 59 28.71 12.34 -10.63
C LEU A 59 27.63 11.58 -11.41
N GLU A 60 27.91 11.12 -12.63
CA GLU A 60 26.99 10.28 -13.40
C GLU A 60 26.70 8.94 -12.70
N LYS A 61 27.72 8.31 -12.09
CA LYS A 61 27.52 7.10 -11.28
C LYS A 61 26.64 7.38 -10.06
N VAL A 62 26.85 8.51 -9.37
CA VAL A 62 26.02 8.92 -8.24
C VAL A 62 24.56 9.06 -8.69
N ASP A 63 24.30 9.77 -9.79
CA ASP A 63 22.94 9.93 -10.32
C ASP A 63 22.31 8.59 -10.68
N ASN A 64 23.03 7.69 -11.34
CA ASN A 64 22.56 6.36 -11.66
C ASN A 64 22.25 5.51 -10.41
N HIS A 65 23.10 5.59 -9.37
CA HIS A 65 22.84 4.93 -8.10
C HIS A 65 21.60 5.50 -7.40
N MET A 66 21.46 6.82 -7.35
CA MET A 66 20.32 7.49 -6.72
C MET A 66 19.02 7.12 -7.44
N ARG A 67 18.99 7.19 -8.76
CA ARG A 67 17.81 6.82 -9.58
C ARG A 67 17.41 5.37 -9.35
N ALA A 68 18.36 4.44 -9.44
CA ALA A 68 18.09 3.01 -9.19
C ALA A 68 17.66 2.75 -7.74
N GLY A 69 18.21 3.49 -6.77
CA GLY A 69 17.81 3.42 -5.37
C GLY A 69 16.34 3.79 -5.17
N ILE A 70 15.92 4.91 -5.75
CA ILE A 70 14.52 5.39 -5.72
C ILE A 70 13.58 4.39 -6.40
N GLU A 71 13.95 3.88 -7.57
CA GLU A 71 13.16 2.87 -8.28
C GLU A 71 12.93 1.62 -7.43
N HIS A 72 13.98 1.11 -6.78
CA HIS A 72 13.86 -0.03 -5.89
C HIS A 72 13.01 0.27 -4.66
N ALA A 73 13.10 1.47 -4.07
CA ALA A 73 12.26 1.90 -2.95
C ALA A 73 10.77 1.93 -3.35
N ASN A 74 10.45 2.49 -4.53
CA ASN A 74 9.10 2.54 -5.06
C ASN A 74 8.53 1.12 -5.30
N MET A 75 9.33 0.22 -5.86
CA MET A 75 8.95 -1.17 -6.05
C MET A 75 8.72 -1.91 -4.71
N ALA A 76 9.53 -1.62 -3.69
CA ALA A 76 9.32 -2.15 -2.34
C ALA A 76 7.98 -1.68 -1.77
N GLY A 77 7.68 -0.38 -1.87
CA GLY A 77 6.41 0.20 -1.48
C GLY A 77 5.21 -0.46 -2.17
N HIS A 78 5.30 -0.65 -3.50
CA HIS A 78 4.26 -1.32 -4.29
C HIS A 78 4.01 -2.76 -3.81
N HIS A 79 5.07 -3.55 -3.58
CA HIS A 79 4.92 -4.92 -3.09
C HIS A 79 4.33 -4.96 -1.68
N ARG A 80 4.73 -4.05 -0.78
CA ARG A 80 4.19 -3.94 0.58
C ARG A 80 2.70 -3.59 0.57
N ALA A 81 2.30 -2.62 -0.24
CA ALA A 81 0.90 -2.25 -0.41
C ALA A 81 0.06 -3.42 -0.97
N ALA A 82 0.59 -4.15 -1.97
CA ALA A 82 -0.11 -5.31 -2.51
C ALA A 82 -0.25 -6.46 -1.50
N ALA A 83 0.76 -6.69 -0.64
CA ALA A 83 0.67 -7.67 0.45
C ALA A 83 -0.40 -7.26 1.47
N SER A 84 -0.38 -6.00 1.90
CA SER A 84 -1.37 -5.44 2.84
C SER A 84 -2.80 -5.54 2.30
N THR A 85 -3.01 -5.22 1.01
CA THR A 85 -4.33 -5.34 0.37
C THR A 85 -4.83 -6.79 0.38
N ILE A 86 -3.95 -7.76 0.09
CA ILE A 86 -4.32 -9.17 0.12
C ILE A 86 -4.75 -9.57 1.53
N LEU A 87 -3.96 -9.25 2.55
CA LEU A 87 -4.26 -9.58 3.94
C LEU A 87 -5.55 -8.91 4.42
N HIS A 88 -5.75 -7.64 4.10
CA HIS A 88 -6.97 -6.92 4.44
C HIS A 88 -8.22 -7.57 3.81
N ASN A 89 -8.13 -8.01 2.56
CA ASN A 89 -9.24 -8.69 1.89
C ASN A 89 -9.49 -10.08 2.51
N LEU A 90 -8.44 -10.80 2.91
CA LEU A 90 -8.57 -12.08 3.60
C LEU A 90 -9.26 -11.95 4.95
N ASP A 91 -8.96 -10.89 5.69
CA ASP A 91 -9.55 -10.62 7.00
C ASP A 91 -11.06 -10.28 6.91
N ARG A 92 -11.49 -9.69 5.80
CA ARG A 92 -12.89 -9.27 5.58
C ARG A 92 -13.76 -10.29 4.85
N ALA A 93 -13.15 -11.24 4.17
CA ALA A 93 -13.87 -12.24 3.40
C ALA A 93 -14.20 -13.45 4.26
N ILE A 94 -15.41 -13.98 4.07
CA ILE A 94 -15.86 -15.25 4.64
C ILE A 94 -15.66 -16.32 3.56
N TYR A 95 -14.93 -17.38 3.90
CA TYR A 95 -14.64 -18.48 3.00
C TYR A 95 -15.45 -19.70 3.36
N ASP A 96 -15.70 -20.56 2.38
CA ASP A 96 -16.47 -21.81 2.51
C ASP A 96 -15.80 -22.84 3.44
N ASP A 97 -14.49 -22.70 3.67
CA ASP A 97 -13.69 -23.53 4.57
C ASP A 97 -13.45 -22.91 5.96
N ASP A 98 -14.03 -21.74 6.25
CA ASP A 98 -14.02 -21.15 7.59
C ASP A 98 -14.97 -21.97 8.51
N PRO A 99 -14.53 -22.35 9.71
CA PRO A 99 -15.32 -23.21 10.62
C PRO A 99 -16.68 -22.61 11.02
N ASP A 100 -16.77 -21.28 11.05
CA ASP A 100 -17.93 -20.46 11.43
C ASP A 100 -18.54 -19.68 10.25
N ALA A 101 -18.24 -20.11 9.02
CA ALA A 101 -18.69 -19.41 7.81
C ALA A 101 -20.19 -19.20 7.76
N VAL A 102 -20.97 -20.21 8.15
CA VAL A 102 -22.44 -20.14 8.14
C VAL A 102 -22.94 -19.10 9.14
N GLU A 103 -22.42 -19.14 10.37
CA GLU A 103 -22.80 -18.18 11.43
C GLU A 103 -22.43 -16.75 11.06
N GLN A 104 -21.24 -16.53 10.47
CA GLN A 104 -20.81 -15.23 10.01
C GLN A 104 -21.67 -14.70 8.85
N LEU A 105 -22.08 -15.57 7.91
CA LEU A 105 -22.96 -15.20 6.80
C LEU A 105 -24.36 -14.87 7.30
N GLU A 106 -24.93 -15.65 8.22
CA GLU A 106 -26.22 -15.39 8.84
C GLU A 106 -26.22 -14.04 9.58
N ALA A 107 -25.22 -13.78 10.42
CA ALA A 107 -25.07 -12.51 11.11
C ALA A 107 -24.94 -11.33 10.15
N ARG A 108 -24.24 -11.52 9.02
CA ARG A 108 -24.10 -10.49 8.00
C ARG A 108 -25.41 -10.22 7.25
N ILE A 109 -26.19 -11.27 6.96
CA ILE A 109 -27.52 -11.14 6.34
C ILE A 109 -28.45 -10.36 7.28
N GLU A 110 -28.52 -10.74 8.57
CA GLU A 110 -29.33 -10.05 9.56
C GLU A 110 -28.97 -8.57 9.68
N ALA A 111 -27.67 -8.24 9.74
CA ALA A 111 -27.20 -6.86 9.79
C ALA A 111 -27.61 -6.06 8.53
N LEU A 112 -27.50 -6.67 7.34
CA LEU A 112 -27.90 -6.04 6.08
C LEU A 112 -29.41 -5.85 5.96
N GLU A 113 -30.19 -6.80 6.45
CA GLU A 113 -31.66 -6.69 6.50
C GLU A 113 -32.09 -5.59 7.46
N ALA A 114 -31.50 -5.50 8.64
CA ALA A 114 -31.70 -4.42 9.59
C ALA A 114 -31.35 -3.05 8.98
N LYS A 115 -30.20 -2.93 8.32
CA LYS A 115 -29.80 -1.71 7.57
C LYS A 115 -30.84 -1.34 6.52
N ARG A 116 -31.30 -2.32 5.73
CA ARG A 116 -32.31 -2.11 4.70
C ARG A 116 -33.63 -1.57 5.27
N GLU A 117 -34.09 -2.11 6.39
CA GLU A 117 -35.34 -1.66 7.02
C GLU A 117 -35.19 -0.24 7.59
N ARG A 118 -34.04 0.10 8.21
CA ARG A 118 -33.76 1.48 8.64
C ARG A 118 -33.80 2.47 7.47
N ILE A 119 -33.10 2.16 6.37
CA ILE A 119 -33.07 3.00 5.17
C ILE A 119 -34.47 3.15 4.55
N LYS A 120 -35.29 2.08 4.52
CA LYS A 120 -36.66 2.15 4.05
C LYS A 120 -37.50 3.07 4.93
N ALA A 121 -37.40 2.95 6.24
CA ALA A 121 -38.11 3.79 7.18
C ALA A 121 -37.73 5.26 7.01
N TYR A 122 -36.43 5.56 6.91
CA TYR A 122 -35.92 6.90 6.61
C TYR A 122 -36.48 7.44 5.28
N ASN A 123 -36.39 6.71 4.21
CA ASN A 123 -36.89 7.11 2.89
C ASN A 123 -38.38 7.38 2.91
N LYS A 124 -39.17 6.63 3.72
CA LYS A 124 -40.57 6.86 3.91
C LYS A 124 -40.87 8.17 4.65
N SER A 125 -40.08 8.50 5.66
CA SER A 125 -40.18 9.79 6.39
C SER A 125 -39.79 10.97 5.48
N ALA A 126 -38.69 10.86 4.74
CA ALA A 126 -38.24 11.88 3.82
C ALA A 126 -39.27 12.20 2.70
N ARG A 127 -39.91 11.17 2.12
CA ARG A 127 -40.98 11.35 1.12
C ARG A 127 -42.24 12.07 1.67
N LYS A 128 -42.45 12.07 3.00
CA LYS A 128 -43.49 12.83 3.66
C LYS A 128 -43.09 14.27 3.99
N GLY A 129 -41.88 14.69 3.62
CA GLY A 129 -41.41 16.02 3.89
C GLY A 129 -40.82 16.22 5.31
N ALA A 130 -40.68 15.16 6.08
CA ALA A 130 -40.10 15.20 7.44
C ALA A 130 -39.04 14.08 7.59
N PRO A 131 -37.84 14.25 7.06
CA PRO A 131 -36.76 13.26 7.16
C PRO A 131 -36.37 13.06 8.63
N ASP A 132 -36.44 11.81 9.09
CA ASP A 132 -36.10 11.43 10.45
C ASP A 132 -34.75 10.73 10.49
N LEU A 133 -33.70 11.50 10.79
CA LEU A 133 -32.31 11.01 10.90
C LEU A 133 -32.10 10.08 12.10
N SER A 134 -33.01 10.03 13.07
CA SER A 134 -32.89 9.12 14.22
C SER A 134 -33.06 7.65 13.83
N LEU A 135 -33.64 7.39 12.65
CA LEU A 135 -33.84 6.05 12.09
C LEU A 135 -32.55 5.44 11.49
N LEU A 136 -31.54 6.26 11.27
CA LEU A 136 -30.24 5.85 10.70
C LEU A 136 -29.18 5.75 11.80
N ASP A 137 -28.24 4.83 11.65
CA ASP A 137 -27.07 4.82 12.51
C ASP A 137 -26.05 5.92 12.11
N GLU A 138 -24.97 6.07 12.90
CA GLU A 138 -24.04 7.20 12.76
C GLU A 138 -23.35 7.24 11.40
N GLY A 139 -22.90 6.08 10.88
CA GLY A 139 -22.28 5.99 9.55
C GLY A 139 -23.26 6.21 8.41
N GLU A 140 -24.53 5.78 8.58
CA GLU A 140 -25.59 5.98 7.58
C GLU A 140 -26.04 7.45 7.48
N ARG A 141 -25.87 8.23 8.55
CA ARG A 141 -26.20 9.68 8.56
C ARG A 141 -25.21 10.50 7.76
N GLU A 142 -23.95 10.06 7.67
CA GLU A 142 -22.92 10.76 6.89
C GLU A 142 -23.09 10.56 5.37
N GLU A 143 -23.84 9.54 4.95
CA GLU A 143 -24.06 9.20 3.54
C GLU A 143 -25.32 9.89 2.94
N VAL A 144 -26.12 10.63 3.74
CA VAL A 144 -27.41 11.24 3.37
C VAL A 144 -27.35 12.77 3.42
#